data_56305492ffc933dca9ef0b569ece6b3e
#
_entry.id   56305492ffc933dca9ef0b569ece6b3e
#
_cell.length_a   1.000
_cell.length_b   1.000
_cell.length_c   1.000
_cell.angle_alpha   90.00
_cell.angle_beta   90.00
_cell.angle_gamma   90.00
#
_symmetry.space_group_name_H-M   'P 1'
#
loop_
_entity.id
_entity.type
_entity.pdbx_description
1 polymer ?
#
loop_
_entity_poly.entity_id
_entity_poly.type
_entity_poly.pdbx_seq_one_letter_code
_entity_poly.pdbx_strand_id
1 'polypeptide(L)'
;MSLWKRTLYKSIGLALALLVALTVFQRSLTPSHFLQEPLPVTPEPLKAQKPSGHLVNVNSFWKTPSESLEPNFRQFLTYRHCRYFPMLLNHPEKCAGNVYLMVVVKSVITQHDRREAIRQTWGQEWESAGRGRGTVRTLFLLGTASKQEERAHYQQLLAYEDRLYGDILQWDFLDSFFNLTLKEIHFLKWLDIYCPNIPFIFKGDDDVFVNPTNLLEFLADRQPRENLFVGDVLKHAQPIRRKDNKYYIPPVLYNKPSYPPYAGGGGFLMAGGLARRLHHACDTLELYPIDDVFLGMCLEVLGVRPTGHEGFKTFGISRNRASRMNKEPCFFRSMLVVHKLLPTELLAMWGLVHSNLTCSRKLQVL
;
A
#
# COMPACT_ATOMS: atom_id res chain seq x y z
N MET A 1 57.20 51.72 10.06
CA MET A 1 57.02 50.39 9.47
C MET A 1 56.31 50.54 8.15
N SER A 2 57.04 50.28 7.01
CA SER A 2 56.62 50.71 5.67
C SER A 2 55.30 50.00 5.22
N LEU A 3 54.47 50.63 4.44
CA LEU A 3 53.24 50.11 3.84
C LEU A 3 53.47 48.73 3.23
N TRP A 4 54.63 48.42 2.74
CA TRP A 4 55.02 47.17 2.12
C TRP A 4 55.00 46.00 3.07
N LYS A 5 55.39 46.15 4.34
CA LYS A 5 55.30 45.11 5.36
C LYS A 5 53.84 44.76 5.74
N ARG A 6 52.94 45.78 5.77
CA ARG A 6 51.53 45.56 6.07
C ARG A 6 50.82 44.78 4.95
N THR A 7 51.17 45.01 3.70
CA THR A 7 50.61 44.28 2.56
C THR A 7 51.11 42.85 2.53
N LEU A 8 52.41 42.63 2.83
CA LEU A 8 52.99 41.27 2.91
C LEU A 8 52.32 40.41 3.99
N TYR A 9 52.11 40.95 5.20
CA TYR A 9 51.45 40.22 6.29
C TYR A 9 49.96 39.92 5.96
N LYS A 10 49.28 40.80 5.29
CA LYS A 10 47.88 40.50 4.84
C LYS A 10 47.85 39.41 3.78
N SER A 11 48.76 39.38 2.84
CA SER A 11 48.85 38.34 1.81
C SER A 11 49.22 36.98 2.41
N ILE A 12 50.14 36.93 3.37
CA ILE A 12 50.51 35.71 4.07
C ILE A 12 49.36 35.20 4.95
N GLY A 13 48.63 36.09 5.62
CA GLY A 13 47.44 35.72 6.40
C GLY A 13 46.33 35.13 5.54
N LEU A 14 46.09 35.72 4.34
CA LEU A 14 45.08 35.19 3.40
C LEU A 14 45.46 33.83 2.81
N ALA A 15 46.77 33.64 2.50
CA ALA A 15 47.26 32.34 2.01
C ALA A 15 47.17 31.24 3.07
N LEU A 16 47.47 31.55 4.34
CA LEU A 16 47.27 30.60 5.46
C LEU A 16 45.82 30.26 5.70
N ALA A 17 44.93 31.24 5.63
CA ALA A 17 43.50 31.00 5.77
C ALA A 17 42.93 30.11 4.65
N LEU A 18 43.39 30.31 3.40
CA LEU A 18 43.04 29.47 2.26
C LEU A 18 43.56 28.02 2.41
N LEU A 19 44.80 27.87 2.90
CA LEU A 19 45.38 26.54 3.18
C LEU A 19 44.62 25.79 4.27
N VAL A 20 44.20 26.46 5.33
CA VAL A 20 43.36 25.85 6.40
C VAL A 20 41.99 25.48 5.85
N ALA A 21 41.35 26.33 5.06
CA ALA A 21 40.08 26.05 4.43
C ALA A 21 40.15 24.85 3.47
N LEU A 22 41.23 24.73 2.68
CA LEU A 22 41.48 23.61 1.78
C LEU A 22 41.72 22.30 2.56
N THR A 23 42.44 22.34 3.67
CA THR A 23 42.67 21.12 4.50
C THR A 23 41.42 20.67 5.22
N VAL A 24 40.56 21.60 5.67
CA VAL A 24 39.23 21.25 6.24
C VAL A 24 38.34 20.67 5.15
N PHE A 25 38.33 21.25 3.95
CA PHE A 25 37.56 20.77 2.82
C PHE A 25 38.04 19.39 2.34
N GLN A 26 39.33 19.13 2.27
CA GLN A 26 39.90 17.83 1.95
C GLN A 26 39.57 16.78 3.02
N ARG A 27 39.53 17.13 4.32
CA ARG A 27 39.09 16.20 5.39
C ARG A 27 37.62 15.87 5.32
N SER A 28 36.77 16.77 4.80
CA SER A 28 35.36 16.50 4.60
C SER A 28 35.09 15.64 3.33
N LEU A 29 36.05 15.53 2.43
CA LEU A 29 35.97 14.71 1.22
C LEU A 29 36.64 13.34 1.33
N THR A 30 37.43 13.07 2.40
CA THR A 30 37.89 11.72 2.65
C THR A 30 36.73 10.89 3.19
N PRO A 31 36.32 9.81 2.48
CA PRO A 31 35.35 8.88 3.06
C PRO A 31 35.95 8.35 4.34
N SER A 32 35.31 8.59 5.49
CA SER A 32 35.62 7.86 6.70
C SER A 32 35.61 6.38 6.32
N HIS A 33 36.71 5.66 6.54
CA HIS A 33 36.73 4.22 6.52
C HIS A 33 35.63 3.75 7.46
N PHE A 34 34.45 3.41 6.90
CA PHE A 34 33.53 2.55 7.59
C PHE A 34 34.29 1.26 7.82
N LEU A 35 34.67 1.04 9.06
CA LEU A 35 34.98 -0.30 9.55
C LEU A 35 33.83 -1.18 9.07
N GLN A 36 34.11 -2.11 8.16
CA GLN A 36 33.21 -3.20 7.84
C GLN A 36 32.97 -3.95 9.14
N GLU A 37 31.84 -3.65 9.79
CA GLU A 37 31.30 -4.62 10.73
C GLU A 37 31.06 -5.91 9.95
N PRO A 38 31.49 -7.06 10.47
CA PRO A 38 31.21 -8.34 9.83
C PRO A 38 29.69 -8.43 9.64
N LEU A 39 29.27 -8.72 8.41
CA LEU A 39 27.89 -9.02 8.08
C LEU A 39 27.31 -9.95 9.14
N PRO A 40 26.13 -9.67 9.68
CA PRO A 40 25.50 -10.59 10.61
C PRO A 40 25.37 -11.93 9.90
N VAL A 41 25.90 -12.96 10.58
CA VAL A 41 25.82 -14.37 10.16
C VAL A 41 24.36 -14.61 9.79
N THR A 42 24.14 -14.96 8.53
CA THR A 42 22.82 -15.42 8.05
C THR A 42 22.31 -16.47 9.04
N PRO A 43 21.13 -16.30 9.62
CA PRO A 43 20.55 -17.37 10.43
C PRO A 43 20.46 -18.61 9.55
N GLU A 44 20.93 -19.75 10.05
CA GLU A 44 20.76 -21.05 9.41
C GLU A 44 19.32 -21.18 8.88
N PRO A 45 19.11 -21.71 7.68
CA PRO A 45 17.77 -21.94 7.18
C PRO A 45 17.04 -22.83 8.19
N LEU A 46 16.01 -22.27 8.82
CA LEU A 46 15.08 -23.02 9.65
C LEU A 46 14.70 -24.27 8.85
N LYS A 47 15.05 -25.44 9.39
CA LYS A 47 14.67 -26.75 8.85
C LYS A 47 13.18 -26.66 8.54
N ALA A 48 12.82 -26.78 7.27
CA ALA A 48 11.46 -26.81 6.81
C ALA A 48 10.71 -27.86 7.60
N GLN A 49 9.89 -27.44 8.57
CA GLN A 49 8.90 -28.33 9.13
C GLN A 49 7.97 -28.71 7.99
N LYS A 50 7.95 -30.00 7.66
CA LYS A 50 6.98 -30.57 6.73
C LYS A 50 5.59 -30.10 7.17
N PRO A 51 4.79 -29.45 6.30
CA PRO A 51 3.40 -29.17 6.63
C PRO A 51 2.72 -30.52 6.89
N SER A 52 2.10 -30.66 8.04
CA SER A 52 1.21 -31.77 8.34
C SER A 52 0.07 -31.69 7.34
N GLY A 53 0.18 -32.55 6.30
CA GLY A 53 -0.70 -32.48 5.16
C GLY A 53 -2.09 -33.01 5.47
N HIS A 54 -3.07 -32.20 5.23
CA HIS A 54 -4.24 -32.71 4.54
C HIS A 54 -3.91 -32.68 3.04
N LEU A 55 -3.55 -33.85 2.51
CA LEU A 55 -3.45 -34.11 1.08
C LEU A 55 -4.83 -33.87 0.47
N VAL A 56 -5.08 -32.65 0.00
CA VAL A 56 -6.14 -32.40 -0.98
C VAL A 56 -5.76 -33.27 -2.19
N ASN A 57 -6.66 -34.12 -2.59
CA ASN A 57 -6.49 -35.08 -3.67
C ASN A 57 -6.13 -34.35 -4.98
N VAL A 58 -4.87 -34.31 -5.31
CA VAL A 58 -4.26 -33.50 -6.39
C VAL A 58 -4.65 -34.02 -7.78
N ASN A 59 -5.30 -35.19 -7.86
CA ASN A 59 -5.52 -35.89 -9.12
C ASN A 59 -6.77 -35.49 -9.92
N SER A 60 -7.57 -34.52 -9.46
CA SER A 60 -8.78 -34.11 -10.20
C SER A 60 -8.69 -32.75 -10.91
N PHE A 61 -7.59 -32.02 -10.87
CA PHE A 61 -7.55 -30.61 -11.25
C PHE A 61 -6.68 -30.20 -12.45
N TRP A 62 -5.92 -31.10 -13.06
CA TRP A 62 -5.11 -30.76 -14.24
C TRP A 62 -5.89 -30.90 -15.55
N LYS A 63 -7.07 -30.23 -15.67
CA LYS A 63 -7.55 -29.87 -16.99
C LYS A 63 -6.73 -28.68 -17.45
N THR A 64 -5.83 -28.90 -18.42
CA THR A 64 -5.16 -27.82 -19.14
C THR A 64 -6.20 -26.76 -19.52
N PRO A 65 -6.00 -25.48 -19.16
CA PRO A 65 -6.95 -24.43 -19.52
C PRO A 65 -7.18 -24.45 -21.03
N SER A 66 -8.43 -24.38 -21.44
CA SER A 66 -8.81 -24.42 -22.85
C SER A 66 -7.99 -23.42 -23.68
N GLU A 67 -7.49 -23.82 -24.83
CA GLU A 67 -6.78 -22.94 -25.78
C GLU A 67 -7.63 -21.74 -26.23
N SER A 68 -8.95 -21.81 -26.06
CA SER A 68 -9.90 -20.72 -26.36
C SER A 68 -9.87 -19.58 -25.36
N LEU A 69 -9.17 -19.71 -24.21
CA LEU A 69 -9.03 -18.66 -23.21
C LEU A 69 -7.91 -17.67 -23.60
N GLU A 70 -8.11 -16.41 -23.27
CA GLU A 70 -7.09 -15.37 -23.39
C GLU A 70 -5.81 -15.78 -22.64
N PRO A 71 -4.61 -15.45 -23.15
CA PRO A 71 -3.32 -15.90 -22.58
C PRO A 71 -3.16 -15.59 -21.09
N ASN A 72 -3.59 -14.39 -20.66
CA ASN A 72 -3.52 -13.96 -19.27
C ASN A 72 -4.34 -14.84 -18.33
N PHE A 73 -5.55 -15.25 -18.74
CA PHE A 73 -6.39 -16.17 -17.96
C PHE A 73 -5.82 -17.58 -17.93
N ARG A 74 -5.26 -18.05 -19.04
CA ARG A 74 -4.56 -19.34 -19.06
C ARG A 74 -3.40 -19.35 -18.08
N GLN A 75 -2.58 -18.32 -18.12
CA GLN A 75 -1.46 -18.15 -17.17
C GLN A 75 -1.97 -18.09 -15.73
N PHE A 76 -2.96 -17.27 -15.45
CA PHE A 76 -3.57 -17.17 -14.11
C PHE A 76 -4.08 -18.53 -13.62
N LEU A 77 -4.86 -19.25 -14.42
CA LEU A 77 -5.41 -20.56 -14.05
C LEU A 77 -4.31 -21.62 -13.85
N THR A 78 -3.25 -21.56 -14.64
CA THR A 78 -2.11 -22.46 -14.52
C THR A 78 -1.36 -22.25 -13.21
N TYR A 79 -1.16 -21.00 -12.80
CA TYR A 79 -0.29 -20.66 -11.66
C TYR A 79 -1.03 -20.19 -10.41
N ARG A 80 -2.36 -20.17 -10.38
CA ARG A 80 -3.15 -19.70 -9.21
C ARG A 80 -2.93 -20.50 -7.95
N HIS A 81 -2.32 -21.70 -8.04
CA HIS A 81 -1.93 -22.50 -6.89
C HIS A 81 -0.62 -22.00 -6.23
N CYS A 82 0.19 -21.21 -6.96
CA CYS A 82 1.38 -20.57 -6.43
C CYS A 82 0.96 -19.37 -5.59
N ARG A 83 0.91 -19.54 -4.27
CA ARG A 83 0.31 -18.56 -3.37
C ARG A 83 1.30 -17.75 -2.57
N TYR A 84 2.48 -18.30 -2.29
CA TYR A 84 3.44 -17.68 -1.39
C TYR A 84 4.78 -17.50 -2.07
N PHE A 85 5.23 -16.26 -2.04
CA PHE A 85 6.48 -15.80 -2.63
C PHE A 85 7.39 -15.26 -1.55
N PRO A 86 8.74 -15.37 -1.70
CA PRO A 86 9.67 -14.81 -0.73
C PRO A 86 9.51 -13.29 -0.61
N MET A 87 9.76 -12.77 0.60
CA MET A 87 9.87 -11.33 0.81
C MET A 87 11.25 -10.85 0.36
N LEU A 88 11.29 -9.71 -0.31
CA LEU A 88 12.49 -9.00 -0.72
C LEU A 88 12.79 -7.82 0.19
N LEU A 89 11.74 -7.09 0.67
CA LEU A 89 11.83 -6.01 1.65
C LEU A 89 10.78 -6.23 2.74
N ASN A 90 11.18 -5.98 4.01
CA ASN A 90 10.35 -6.27 5.17
C ASN A 90 10.63 -5.25 6.29
N HIS A 91 9.56 -4.74 6.92
CA HIS A 91 9.62 -3.75 8.00
C HIS A 91 8.75 -4.14 9.20
N PRO A 92 9.09 -5.22 9.93
CA PRO A 92 8.33 -5.64 11.10
C PRO A 92 8.34 -4.61 12.24
N GLU A 93 9.34 -3.72 12.28
CA GLU A 93 9.41 -2.60 13.21
C GLU A 93 8.25 -1.62 13.11
N LYS A 94 7.56 -1.58 11.97
CA LYS A 94 6.33 -0.79 11.80
C LYS A 94 5.19 -1.25 12.72
N CYS A 95 5.28 -2.46 13.25
CA CYS A 95 4.33 -3.01 14.23
C CYS A 95 4.74 -2.72 15.68
N ALA A 96 5.93 -2.13 15.89
CA ALA A 96 6.43 -1.85 17.23
C ALA A 96 5.69 -0.66 17.87
N GLY A 97 5.54 -0.72 19.21
CA GLY A 97 4.88 0.33 19.97
C GLY A 97 3.36 0.24 19.95
N ASN A 98 2.71 1.37 20.24
CA ASN A 98 1.25 1.46 20.31
C ASN A 98 0.69 1.91 18.95
N VAL A 99 0.73 1.04 17.95
CA VAL A 99 0.14 1.33 16.64
C VAL A 99 -1.37 1.20 16.72
N TYR A 100 -2.09 2.28 16.42
CA TYR A 100 -3.56 2.31 16.42
C TYR A 100 -4.15 2.05 15.04
N LEU A 101 -3.59 2.69 14.01
CA LEU A 101 -4.02 2.54 12.63
C LEU A 101 -2.81 2.24 11.73
N MET A 102 -2.89 1.17 10.98
CA MET A 102 -1.96 0.89 9.90
C MET A 102 -2.59 1.28 8.57
N VAL A 103 -1.95 2.21 7.90
CA VAL A 103 -2.29 2.66 6.54
C VAL A 103 -1.50 1.80 5.56
N VAL A 104 -2.19 1.13 4.67
CA VAL A 104 -1.61 0.16 3.73
C VAL A 104 -2.00 0.51 2.31
N VAL A 105 -1.00 0.73 1.47
CA VAL A 105 -1.19 1.25 0.12
C VAL A 105 -0.72 0.22 -0.91
N LYS A 106 -1.62 -0.20 -1.79
CA LYS A 106 -1.26 -1.00 -2.96
C LYS A 106 -0.58 -0.10 -3.99
N SER A 107 0.70 -0.32 -4.26
CA SER A 107 1.44 0.41 -5.28
C SER A 107 2.20 -0.57 -6.19
N VAL A 108 2.83 -0.07 -7.22
CA VAL A 108 3.72 -0.83 -8.08
C VAL A 108 5.10 -0.17 -8.11
N ILE A 109 6.13 -0.97 -8.40
CA ILE A 109 7.53 -0.53 -8.28
C ILE A 109 7.83 0.76 -9.08
N THR A 110 7.14 0.97 -10.20
CA THR A 110 7.33 2.13 -11.07
C THR A 110 6.63 3.41 -10.61
N GLN A 111 5.76 3.35 -9.60
CA GLN A 111 4.90 4.46 -9.15
C GLN A 111 5.52 5.21 -7.94
N HIS A 112 6.81 5.54 -8.04
CA HIS A 112 7.51 6.29 -6.99
C HIS A 112 6.85 7.66 -6.71
N ASP A 113 6.45 8.39 -7.74
CA ASP A 113 5.80 9.69 -7.64
C ASP A 113 4.48 9.65 -6.84
N ARG A 114 3.71 8.57 -6.98
CA ARG A 114 2.49 8.36 -6.20
C ARG A 114 2.82 8.11 -4.73
N ARG A 115 3.78 7.23 -4.44
CA ARG A 115 4.21 6.97 -3.06
C ARG A 115 4.74 8.24 -2.40
N GLU A 116 5.53 9.03 -3.13
CA GLU A 116 6.06 10.29 -2.63
C GLU A 116 4.95 11.30 -2.32
N ALA A 117 3.98 11.47 -3.22
CA ALA A 117 2.82 12.34 -2.96
C ALA A 117 2.01 11.88 -1.74
N ILE A 118 1.88 10.57 -1.51
CA ILE A 118 1.21 10.03 -0.33
C ILE A 118 2.00 10.32 0.93
N ARG A 119 3.33 10.12 0.95
CA ARG A 119 4.19 10.46 2.10
C ARG A 119 4.14 11.94 2.46
N GLN A 120 4.00 12.81 1.47
CA GLN A 120 3.87 14.26 1.67
C GLN A 120 2.48 14.69 2.13
N THR A 121 1.49 13.80 2.08
CA THR A 121 0.09 14.11 2.38
C THR A 121 -0.46 13.17 3.46
N TRP A 122 -1.44 12.38 3.12
CA TRP A 122 -2.20 11.55 4.06
C TRP A 122 -1.46 10.30 4.56
N GLY A 123 -0.37 9.92 3.93
CA GLY A 123 0.49 8.81 4.35
C GLY A 123 1.55 9.20 5.38
N GLN A 124 1.58 10.43 5.88
CA GLN A 124 2.48 10.83 6.97
C GLN A 124 2.22 9.99 8.22
N GLU A 125 3.30 9.57 8.87
CA GLU A 125 3.21 8.89 10.17
C GLU A 125 3.15 9.92 11.29
N TRP A 126 2.30 9.70 12.28
CA TRP A 126 2.10 10.63 13.39
C TRP A 126 1.48 9.94 14.61
N GLU A 127 1.54 10.60 15.76
CA GLU A 127 0.90 10.16 16.97
C GLU A 127 -0.48 10.79 17.13
N SER A 128 -1.48 9.95 17.31
CA SER A 128 -2.86 10.39 17.56
C SER A 128 -3.05 10.74 19.04
N ALA A 129 -3.57 11.93 19.31
CA ALA A 129 -3.99 12.35 20.65
C ALA A 129 -5.50 12.17 20.83
N GLY A 130 -5.98 11.74 22.03
CA GLY A 130 -7.38 11.60 22.35
C GLY A 130 -7.88 10.16 22.47
N ARG A 131 -9.17 9.92 22.18
CA ARG A 131 -9.74 8.56 22.03
C ARG A 131 -9.09 7.89 20.84
N GLY A 132 -8.56 6.70 20.98
CA GLY A 132 -7.75 6.06 19.94
C GLY A 132 -6.28 6.52 19.97
N ARG A 133 -5.72 6.76 21.15
CA ARG A 133 -4.29 7.07 21.32
C ARG A 133 -3.42 6.00 20.72
N GLY A 134 -2.49 6.40 19.90
CA GLY A 134 -1.50 5.52 19.29
C GLY A 134 -0.90 6.15 18.05
N THR A 135 -0.02 5.43 17.43
CA THR A 135 0.64 5.88 16.20
C THR A 135 -0.12 5.45 14.96
N VAL A 136 -0.08 6.28 13.94
CA VAL A 136 -0.45 5.92 12.56
C VAL A 136 0.82 5.56 11.83
N ARG A 137 0.85 4.37 11.23
CA ARG A 137 1.98 3.86 10.44
C ARG A 137 1.56 3.60 9.01
N THR A 138 2.48 3.80 8.07
CA THR A 138 2.21 3.63 6.64
C THR A 138 3.13 2.58 6.03
N LEU A 139 2.56 1.74 5.17
CA LEU A 139 3.26 0.69 4.42
C LEU A 139 2.78 0.66 2.97
N PHE A 140 3.71 0.47 2.05
CA PHE A 140 3.45 0.27 0.62
C PHE A 140 3.67 -1.19 0.24
N LEU A 141 2.70 -1.80 -0.42
CA LEU A 141 2.77 -3.20 -0.87
C LEU A 141 3.18 -3.26 -2.34
N LEU A 142 4.29 -3.92 -2.63
CA LEU A 142 4.85 -4.04 -3.96
C LEU A 142 5.15 -5.49 -4.34
N GLY A 143 5.09 -5.76 -5.64
CA GLY A 143 5.75 -6.89 -6.29
C GLY A 143 7.02 -6.41 -7.00
N THR A 144 7.46 -7.17 -8.01
CA THR A 144 8.61 -6.85 -8.85
C THR A 144 8.17 -6.30 -10.22
N ALA A 145 9.08 -5.65 -10.93
CA ALA A 145 8.79 -5.13 -12.27
C ALA A 145 8.35 -6.25 -13.22
N SER A 146 7.35 -5.96 -14.05
CA SER A 146 6.79 -6.93 -14.99
C SER A 146 7.72 -7.21 -16.19
N LYS A 147 8.60 -6.26 -16.56
CA LYS A 147 9.57 -6.42 -17.62
C LYS A 147 10.91 -6.84 -17.03
N GLN A 148 11.42 -7.97 -17.50
CA GLN A 148 12.65 -8.57 -16.98
C GLN A 148 13.88 -7.67 -17.16
N GLU A 149 13.97 -6.97 -18.29
CA GLU A 149 15.07 -6.05 -18.62
C GLU A 149 15.11 -4.83 -17.70
N GLU A 150 13.97 -4.39 -17.17
CA GLU A 150 13.86 -3.25 -16.28
C GLU A 150 13.98 -3.63 -14.79
N ARG A 151 13.89 -4.93 -14.47
CA ARG A 151 13.79 -5.43 -13.10
C ARG A 151 14.97 -5.00 -12.22
N ALA A 152 16.20 -5.16 -12.70
CA ALA A 152 17.40 -4.82 -11.93
C ALA A 152 17.46 -3.32 -11.65
N HIS A 153 17.14 -2.50 -12.65
CA HIS A 153 17.15 -1.04 -12.51
C HIS A 153 16.12 -0.56 -11.48
N TYR A 154 14.86 -0.96 -11.61
CA TYR A 154 13.83 -0.58 -10.63
C TYR A 154 14.11 -1.13 -9.24
N GLN A 155 14.71 -2.30 -9.12
CA GLN A 155 15.06 -2.86 -7.82
C GLN A 155 16.15 -2.04 -7.12
N GLN A 156 17.13 -1.49 -7.85
CA GLN A 156 18.14 -0.59 -7.30
C GLN A 156 17.52 0.73 -6.83
N LEU A 157 16.62 1.32 -7.62
CA LEU A 157 15.90 2.54 -7.24
C LEU A 157 15.04 2.30 -5.99
N LEU A 158 14.34 1.17 -5.96
CA LEU A 158 13.51 0.81 -4.81
C LEU A 158 14.32 0.57 -3.54
N ALA A 159 15.48 -0.06 -3.65
CA ALA A 159 16.39 -0.26 -2.51
C ALA A 159 16.93 1.07 -1.95
N TYR A 160 17.08 2.09 -2.79
CA TYR A 160 17.40 3.44 -2.33
C TYR A 160 16.21 4.10 -1.63
N GLU A 161 15.02 4.04 -2.24
CA GLU A 161 13.78 4.53 -1.66
C GLU A 161 13.50 3.90 -0.28
N ASP A 162 13.66 2.59 -0.18
CA ASP A 162 13.44 1.84 1.06
C ASP A 162 14.38 2.25 2.19
N ARG A 163 15.67 2.50 1.87
CA ARG A 163 16.64 3.02 2.85
C ARG A 163 16.29 4.41 3.38
N LEU A 164 15.59 5.23 2.58
CA LEU A 164 15.17 6.56 3.01
C LEU A 164 13.94 6.52 3.92
N TYR A 165 12.99 5.66 3.60
CA TYR A 165 11.65 5.72 4.21
C TYR A 165 11.33 4.51 5.11
N GLY A 166 11.89 3.33 4.85
CA GLY A 166 11.65 2.12 5.63
C GLY A 166 10.17 1.74 5.72
N ASP A 167 9.43 1.85 4.61
CA ASP A 167 7.97 1.70 4.59
C ASP A 167 7.46 0.78 3.47
N ILE A 168 8.36 -0.04 2.87
CA ILE A 168 8.02 -0.87 1.72
C ILE A 168 8.02 -2.35 2.11
N LEU A 169 6.91 -3.03 1.87
CA LEU A 169 6.83 -4.49 1.87
C LEU A 169 6.85 -4.98 0.43
N GLN A 170 7.87 -5.74 0.06
CA GLN A 170 8.03 -6.28 -1.28
C GLN A 170 8.14 -7.79 -1.29
N TRP A 171 7.45 -8.43 -2.23
CA TRP A 171 7.54 -9.88 -2.49
C TRP A 171 7.98 -10.16 -3.91
N ASP A 172 8.61 -11.34 -4.11
CA ASP A 172 9.15 -11.77 -5.41
C ASP A 172 8.10 -12.38 -6.33
N PHE A 173 7.07 -11.61 -6.66
CA PHE A 173 6.11 -11.93 -7.72
C PHE A 173 5.96 -10.75 -8.68
N LEU A 174 5.60 -11.03 -9.93
CA LEU A 174 5.38 -9.99 -10.93
C LEU A 174 4.17 -9.13 -10.56
N ASP A 175 4.39 -7.82 -10.52
CA ASP A 175 3.34 -6.84 -10.24
C ASP A 175 2.45 -6.64 -11.46
N SER A 176 1.27 -7.23 -11.42
CA SER A 176 0.29 -7.16 -12.50
C SER A 176 -1.13 -7.13 -11.95
N PHE A 177 -2.08 -6.72 -12.80
CA PHE A 177 -3.50 -6.71 -12.45
C PHE A 177 -4.00 -8.10 -11.96
N PHE A 178 -3.54 -9.20 -12.57
CA PHE A 178 -3.94 -10.56 -12.18
C PHE A 178 -3.31 -11.02 -10.86
N ASN A 179 -2.25 -10.35 -10.41
CA ASN A 179 -1.51 -10.68 -9.20
C ASN A 179 -1.85 -9.75 -8.01
N LEU A 180 -2.85 -8.87 -8.13
CA LEU A 180 -3.29 -8.01 -7.03
C LEU A 180 -3.73 -8.81 -5.81
N THR A 181 -4.40 -9.93 -6.03
CA THR A 181 -4.81 -10.84 -4.96
C THR A 181 -3.62 -11.44 -4.19
N LEU A 182 -2.45 -11.60 -4.84
CA LEU A 182 -1.24 -12.00 -4.15
C LEU A 182 -0.81 -10.95 -3.12
N LYS A 183 -0.92 -9.66 -3.43
CA LYS A 183 -0.66 -8.59 -2.44
C LYS A 183 -1.57 -8.72 -1.22
N GLU A 184 -2.86 -9.05 -1.45
CA GLU A 184 -3.82 -9.23 -0.37
C GLU A 184 -3.41 -10.37 0.57
N ILE A 185 -3.21 -11.57 0.03
CA ILE A 185 -2.92 -12.75 0.87
C ILE A 185 -1.56 -12.64 1.56
N HIS A 186 -0.55 -12.06 0.89
CA HIS A 186 0.76 -11.85 1.49
C HIS A 186 0.70 -10.83 2.62
N PHE A 187 -0.02 -9.73 2.43
CA PHE A 187 -0.18 -8.73 3.46
C PHE A 187 -0.95 -9.27 4.67
N LEU A 188 -2.05 -9.99 4.46
CA LEU A 188 -2.81 -10.60 5.55
C LEU A 188 -1.96 -11.62 6.34
N LYS A 189 -1.14 -12.41 5.65
CA LYS A 189 -0.17 -13.31 6.28
C LYS A 189 0.91 -12.55 7.04
N TRP A 190 1.43 -11.47 6.48
CA TRP A 190 2.42 -10.62 7.14
C TRP A 190 1.87 -9.99 8.42
N LEU A 191 0.62 -9.49 8.39
CA LEU A 191 -0.07 -8.98 9.57
C LEU A 191 -0.19 -10.04 10.69
N ASP A 192 -0.58 -11.25 10.33
CA ASP A 192 -0.74 -12.34 11.28
C ASP A 192 0.58 -12.72 11.98
N ILE A 193 1.70 -12.63 11.25
CA ILE A 193 3.04 -12.94 11.77
C ILE A 193 3.62 -11.79 12.60
N TYR A 194 3.59 -10.56 12.09
CA TYR A 194 4.34 -9.45 12.65
C TYR A 194 3.49 -8.44 13.44
N CYS A 195 2.21 -8.28 13.08
CA CYS A 195 1.29 -7.31 13.69
C CYS A 195 0.01 -7.97 14.27
N PRO A 196 0.09 -9.03 15.07
CA PRO A 196 -1.10 -9.79 15.47
C PRO A 196 -2.10 -8.98 16.31
N ASN A 197 -1.69 -7.87 16.89
CA ASN A 197 -2.51 -7.06 17.79
C ASN A 197 -2.87 -5.68 17.21
N ILE A 198 -2.65 -5.46 15.92
CA ILE A 198 -3.03 -4.19 15.30
C ILE A 198 -4.55 -3.94 15.46
N PRO A 199 -4.98 -2.76 15.98
CA PRO A 199 -6.40 -2.47 16.17
C PRO A 199 -7.15 -2.30 14.85
N PHE A 200 -6.66 -1.43 13.98
CA PHE A 200 -7.34 -1.07 12.73
C PHE A 200 -6.36 -0.96 11.57
N ILE A 201 -6.88 -1.24 10.38
CA ILE A 201 -6.16 -1.18 9.14
C ILE A 201 -7.01 -0.39 8.14
N PHE A 202 -6.43 0.64 7.56
CA PHE A 202 -6.93 1.23 6.32
C PHE A 202 -6.12 0.66 5.17
N LYS A 203 -6.78 0.19 4.12
CA LYS A 203 -6.12 -0.29 2.91
C LYS A 203 -6.73 0.33 1.68
N GLY A 204 -5.89 0.78 0.74
CA GLY A 204 -6.34 1.44 -0.49
C GLY A 204 -5.31 1.41 -1.62
N ASP A 205 -5.71 1.98 -2.74
CA ASP A 205 -4.87 2.17 -3.92
C ASP A 205 -3.97 3.41 -3.77
N ASP A 206 -2.96 3.55 -4.62
CA ASP A 206 -2.02 4.68 -4.59
C ASP A 206 -2.50 5.93 -5.37
N ASP A 207 -3.74 5.93 -5.85
CA ASP A 207 -4.37 7.05 -6.54
C ASP A 207 -5.62 7.60 -5.82
N VAL A 208 -5.62 7.52 -4.50
CA VAL A 208 -6.72 8.01 -3.66
C VAL A 208 -6.32 9.24 -2.83
N PHE A 209 -7.29 10.09 -2.55
CA PHE A 209 -7.24 11.04 -1.45
C PHE A 209 -7.83 10.38 -0.22
N VAL A 210 -7.15 10.48 0.90
CA VAL A 210 -7.62 10.02 2.20
C VAL A 210 -7.65 11.18 3.18
N ASN A 211 -8.64 11.24 4.04
CA ASN A 211 -8.67 12.18 5.16
C ASN A 211 -8.40 11.42 6.47
N PRO A 212 -7.15 11.42 7.00
CA PRO A 212 -6.79 10.64 8.18
C PRO A 212 -7.55 11.08 9.43
N THR A 213 -7.85 12.38 9.55
CA THR A 213 -8.63 12.92 10.69
C THR A 213 -10.03 12.31 10.72
N ASN A 214 -10.71 12.30 9.57
CA ASN A 214 -12.05 11.71 9.48
C ASN A 214 -12.02 10.19 9.69
N LEU A 215 -10.93 9.49 9.22
CA LEU A 215 -10.77 8.07 9.49
C LEU A 215 -10.64 7.78 10.99
N LEU A 216 -9.83 8.57 11.72
CA LEU A 216 -9.66 8.39 13.16
C LEU A 216 -10.92 8.75 13.95
N GLU A 217 -11.63 9.78 13.53
CA GLU A 217 -12.91 10.15 14.11
C GLU A 217 -13.95 9.02 13.93
N PHE A 218 -14.02 8.46 12.73
CA PHE A 218 -14.87 7.30 12.45
C PHE A 218 -14.52 6.08 13.32
N LEU A 219 -13.22 5.87 13.61
CA LEU A 219 -12.74 4.74 14.40
C LEU A 219 -12.84 4.96 15.91
N ALA A 220 -13.04 6.20 16.40
CA ALA A 220 -12.98 6.55 17.82
C ALA A 220 -13.94 5.75 18.72
N ASP A 221 -15.11 5.38 18.18
CA ASP A 221 -16.15 4.63 18.88
C ASP A 221 -16.20 3.14 18.45
N ARG A 222 -15.22 2.65 17.69
CA ARG A 222 -15.17 1.28 17.19
C ARG A 222 -14.30 0.38 18.06
N GLN A 223 -14.62 -0.92 18.04
CA GLN A 223 -13.87 -1.92 18.77
C GLN A 223 -12.97 -2.75 17.83
N PRO A 224 -11.69 -2.96 18.16
CA PRO A 224 -10.77 -3.74 17.32
C PRO A 224 -11.18 -5.22 17.11
N ARG A 225 -12.10 -5.73 17.94
CA ARG A 225 -12.62 -7.10 17.86
C ARG A 225 -13.93 -7.21 17.09
N GLU A 226 -14.49 -6.10 16.63
CA GLU A 226 -15.70 -6.11 15.80
C GLU A 226 -15.44 -6.74 14.42
N ASN A 227 -16.53 -7.18 13.77
CA ASN A 227 -16.50 -7.58 12.36
C ASN A 227 -16.51 -6.34 11.45
N LEU A 228 -15.65 -5.36 11.74
CA LEU A 228 -15.58 -4.11 10.99
C LEU A 228 -14.92 -4.34 9.64
N PHE A 229 -15.67 -4.14 8.57
CA PHE A 229 -15.19 -4.00 7.20
C PHE A 229 -16.04 -2.95 6.49
N VAL A 230 -15.50 -1.77 6.24
CA VAL A 230 -16.25 -0.58 5.81
C VAL A 230 -15.59 0.06 4.60
N GLY A 231 -16.39 0.38 3.59
CA GLY A 231 -15.92 1.04 2.37
C GLY A 231 -17.09 1.45 1.46
N ASP A 232 -16.80 1.70 0.19
CA ASP A 232 -17.83 1.86 -0.85
C ASP A 232 -18.28 0.47 -1.33
N VAL A 233 -19.36 -0.04 -0.73
CA VAL A 233 -19.80 -1.43 -0.93
C VAL A 233 -20.65 -1.59 -2.18
N LEU A 234 -20.17 -2.42 -3.10
CA LEU A 234 -20.92 -2.86 -4.28
C LEU A 234 -21.73 -4.10 -3.93
N LYS A 235 -23.06 -3.96 -4.05
CA LYS A 235 -24.02 -5.06 -3.88
C LYS A 235 -24.54 -5.48 -5.24
N HIS A 236 -24.70 -6.80 -5.45
CA HIS A 236 -25.23 -7.36 -6.70
C HIS A 236 -24.40 -7.02 -7.96
N ALA A 237 -23.10 -6.71 -7.80
CA ALA A 237 -22.23 -6.50 -8.95
C ALA A 237 -22.12 -7.78 -9.78
N GLN A 238 -22.22 -7.64 -11.10
CA GLN A 238 -22.16 -8.77 -12.03
C GLN A 238 -20.77 -8.92 -12.64
N PRO A 239 -20.30 -10.14 -12.93
CA PRO A 239 -19.07 -10.35 -13.68
C PRO A 239 -19.17 -9.73 -15.07
N ILE A 240 -18.17 -8.94 -15.44
CA ILE A 240 -18.13 -8.32 -16.76
C ILE A 240 -17.75 -9.38 -17.80
N ARG A 241 -18.62 -9.58 -18.79
CA ARG A 241 -18.48 -10.60 -19.85
C ARG A 241 -17.96 -10.06 -21.18
N ARG A 242 -17.71 -8.75 -21.27
CA ARG A 242 -17.13 -8.10 -22.44
C ARG A 242 -15.59 -8.26 -22.40
N LYS A 243 -15.03 -8.90 -23.41
CA LYS A 243 -13.60 -9.25 -23.50
C LYS A 243 -12.66 -8.04 -23.61
N ASP A 244 -13.15 -6.92 -24.14
CA ASP A 244 -12.42 -5.65 -24.25
C ASP A 244 -12.28 -4.89 -22.94
N ASN A 245 -12.98 -5.32 -21.88
CA ASN A 245 -12.93 -4.69 -20.58
C ASN A 245 -11.80 -5.31 -19.72
N LYS A 246 -11.00 -4.48 -19.05
CA LYS A 246 -9.92 -4.96 -18.16
C LYS A 246 -10.41 -5.84 -17.01
N TYR A 247 -11.68 -5.72 -16.62
CA TYR A 247 -12.33 -6.53 -15.58
C TYR A 247 -13.13 -7.70 -16.17
N TYR A 248 -12.86 -8.07 -17.42
CA TYR A 248 -13.48 -9.24 -18.03
C TYR A 248 -13.19 -10.49 -17.21
N ILE A 249 -14.22 -11.30 -16.99
CA ILE A 249 -14.12 -12.61 -16.33
C ILE A 249 -14.81 -13.66 -17.21
N PRO A 250 -14.09 -14.70 -17.66
CA PRO A 250 -14.70 -15.77 -18.43
C PRO A 250 -15.64 -16.62 -17.57
N PRO A 251 -16.76 -17.16 -18.14
CA PRO A 251 -17.70 -17.99 -17.40
C PRO A 251 -17.08 -19.23 -16.73
N VAL A 252 -16.02 -19.79 -17.32
CA VAL A 252 -15.31 -20.94 -16.74
C VAL A 252 -14.62 -20.61 -15.40
N LEU A 253 -14.25 -19.35 -15.18
CA LEU A 253 -13.63 -18.91 -13.93
C LEU A 253 -14.69 -18.58 -12.86
N TYR A 254 -15.83 -18.03 -13.28
CA TYR A 254 -16.93 -17.69 -12.39
C TYR A 254 -18.26 -17.73 -13.14
N ASN A 255 -19.14 -18.66 -12.78
CA ASN A 255 -20.40 -18.91 -13.49
C ASN A 255 -21.65 -18.37 -12.78
N LYS A 256 -21.49 -17.81 -11.55
CA LYS A 256 -22.62 -17.22 -10.82
C LYS A 256 -23.04 -15.89 -11.47
N PRO A 257 -24.32 -15.50 -11.32
CA PRO A 257 -24.85 -14.26 -11.94
C PRO A 257 -24.33 -12.98 -11.28
N SER A 258 -23.97 -13.03 -10.00
CA SER A 258 -23.47 -11.88 -9.24
C SER A 258 -22.38 -12.29 -8.26
N TYR A 259 -21.55 -11.33 -7.91
CA TYR A 259 -20.56 -11.46 -6.85
C TYR A 259 -21.20 -11.33 -5.45
N PRO A 260 -20.59 -11.89 -4.39
CA PRO A 260 -20.92 -11.48 -3.03
C PRO A 260 -20.64 -9.98 -2.84
N PRO A 261 -21.26 -9.32 -1.85
CA PRO A 261 -20.94 -7.92 -1.57
C PRO A 261 -19.46 -7.72 -1.27
N TYR A 262 -18.85 -6.69 -1.85
CA TYR A 262 -17.44 -6.34 -1.64
C TYR A 262 -17.25 -4.83 -1.62
N ALA A 263 -16.21 -4.34 -0.95
CA ALA A 263 -15.82 -2.94 -1.02
C ALA A 263 -14.94 -2.70 -2.24
N GLY A 264 -15.15 -1.61 -2.97
CA GLY A 264 -14.31 -1.23 -4.10
C GLY A 264 -12.88 -0.91 -3.68
N GLY A 265 -11.91 -1.20 -4.56
CA GLY A 265 -10.47 -1.14 -4.28
C GLY A 265 -9.89 0.23 -3.98
N GLY A 266 -10.65 1.31 -4.18
CA GLY A 266 -10.19 2.67 -3.84
C GLY A 266 -9.81 2.82 -2.37
N GLY A 267 -10.45 2.05 -1.47
CA GLY A 267 -10.06 2.00 -0.06
C GLY A 267 -11.16 1.46 0.84
N PHE A 268 -10.74 0.83 1.93
CA PHE A 268 -11.61 0.32 2.98
C PHE A 268 -10.91 0.31 4.35
N LEU A 269 -11.71 0.30 5.40
CA LEU A 269 -11.27 0.11 6.79
C LEU A 269 -11.66 -1.28 7.27
N MET A 270 -10.78 -1.94 8.02
CA MET A 270 -11.08 -3.19 8.72
C MET A 270 -10.49 -3.23 10.12
N ALA A 271 -11.12 -3.98 11.00
CA ALA A 271 -10.55 -4.30 12.31
C ALA A 271 -9.45 -5.36 12.19
N GLY A 272 -8.41 -5.26 13.01
CA GLY A 272 -7.29 -6.19 12.99
C GLY A 272 -7.68 -7.63 13.34
N GLY A 273 -8.65 -7.81 14.24
CA GLY A 273 -9.19 -9.14 14.55
C GLY A 273 -9.88 -9.82 13.35
N LEU A 274 -10.52 -9.02 12.47
CA LEU A 274 -11.09 -9.52 11.22
C LEU A 274 -10.00 -9.85 10.20
N ALA A 275 -8.94 -9.01 10.09
CA ALA A 275 -7.84 -9.23 9.16
C ALA A 275 -7.18 -10.61 9.36
N ARG A 276 -6.96 -11.02 10.61
CA ARG A 276 -6.45 -12.35 10.93
C ARG A 276 -7.38 -13.47 10.47
N ARG A 277 -8.68 -13.32 10.68
CA ARG A 277 -9.67 -14.29 10.21
C ARG A 277 -9.73 -14.36 8.69
N LEU A 278 -9.58 -13.21 8.02
CA LEU A 278 -9.48 -13.14 6.55
C LEU A 278 -8.26 -13.90 6.02
N HIS A 279 -7.10 -13.81 6.69
CA HIS A 279 -5.93 -14.61 6.32
C HIS A 279 -6.28 -16.09 6.21
N HIS A 280 -6.88 -16.67 7.25
CA HIS A 280 -7.26 -18.08 7.24
C HIS A 280 -8.38 -18.40 6.24
N ALA A 281 -9.35 -17.52 6.07
CA ALA A 281 -10.41 -17.70 5.08
C ALA A 281 -9.88 -17.69 3.64
N CYS A 282 -8.94 -16.80 3.35
CA CYS A 282 -8.30 -16.73 2.04
C CYS A 282 -7.59 -18.03 1.66
N ASP A 283 -7.03 -18.77 2.61
CA ASP A 283 -6.35 -20.04 2.35
C ASP A 283 -7.31 -21.16 1.92
N THR A 284 -8.58 -21.05 2.24
CA THR A 284 -9.61 -22.03 1.88
C THR A 284 -10.20 -21.84 0.48
N LEU A 285 -9.95 -20.69 -0.15
CA LEU A 285 -10.49 -20.33 -1.46
C LEU A 285 -9.41 -20.39 -2.54
N GLU A 286 -9.79 -20.72 -3.76
CA GLU A 286 -8.92 -20.54 -4.92
C GLU A 286 -8.72 -19.04 -5.21
N LEU A 287 -7.50 -18.64 -5.60
CA LEU A 287 -7.23 -17.25 -5.95
C LEU A 287 -8.15 -16.78 -7.09
N TYR A 288 -8.58 -15.54 -6.98
CA TYR A 288 -9.42 -14.87 -7.95
C TYR A 288 -8.71 -13.59 -8.46
N PRO A 289 -8.77 -13.25 -9.75
CA PRO A 289 -7.91 -12.20 -10.31
C PRO A 289 -8.29 -10.77 -9.92
N ILE A 290 -9.49 -10.56 -9.35
CA ILE A 290 -9.95 -9.25 -8.85
C ILE A 290 -9.90 -9.31 -7.34
N ASP A 291 -8.95 -8.63 -6.74
CA ASP A 291 -8.65 -8.66 -5.29
C ASP A 291 -9.83 -8.21 -4.42
N ASP A 292 -10.56 -7.17 -4.80
CA ASP A 292 -11.74 -6.69 -4.09
C ASP A 292 -12.82 -7.76 -3.99
N VAL A 293 -13.11 -8.41 -5.13
CA VAL A 293 -14.09 -9.49 -5.23
C VAL A 293 -13.62 -10.70 -4.42
N PHE A 294 -12.32 -11.02 -4.48
CA PHE A 294 -11.75 -12.11 -3.69
C PHE A 294 -11.92 -11.87 -2.19
N LEU A 295 -11.66 -10.66 -1.70
CA LEU A 295 -11.93 -10.30 -0.31
C LEU A 295 -13.42 -10.43 0.03
N GLY A 296 -14.32 -10.02 -0.88
CA GLY A 296 -15.76 -10.25 -0.72
C GLY A 296 -16.12 -11.73 -0.58
N MET A 297 -15.47 -12.61 -1.35
CA MET A 297 -15.62 -14.06 -1.21
C MET A 297 -15.10 -14.58 0.14
N CYS A 298 -13.95 -14.08 0.61
CA CYS A 298 -13.41 -14.42 1.92
C CYS A 298 -14.34 -13.97 3.06
N LEU A 299 -14.93 -12.78 2.95
CA LEU A 299 -15.93 -12.28 3.90
C LEU A 299 -17.19 -13.15 3.92
N GLU A 300 -17.65 -13.61 2.75
CA GLU A 300 -18.79 -14.53 2.63
C GLU A 300 -18.52 -15.84 3.38
N VAL A 301 -17.33 -16.44 3.23
CA VAL A 301 -16.89 -17.64 3.98
C VAL A 301 -16.95 -17.42 5.50
N LEU A 302 -16.57 -16.22 5.94
CA LEU A 302 -16.61 -15.86 7.37
C LEU A 302 -18.01 -15.49 7.87
N GLY A 303 -19.02 -15.41 7.00
CA GLY A 303 -20.35 -14.90 7.35
C GLY A 303 -20.35 -13.41 7.71
N VAL A 304 -19.35 -12.65 7.30
CA VAL A 304 -19.21 -11.21 7.57
C VAL A 304 -19.71 -10.42 6.37
N ARG A 305 -20.59 -9.45 6.63
CA ARG A 305 -21.07 -8.54 5.57
C ARG A 305 -20.34 -7.22 5.63
N PRO A 306 -19.73 -6.74 4.51
CA PRO A 306 -19.14 -5.43 4.46
C PRO A 306 -20.22 -4.34 4.60
N THR A 307 -19.88 -3.25 5.28
CA THR A 307 -20.77 -2.10 5.52
C THR A 307 -20.42 -0.96 4.58
N GLY A 308 -21.41 -0.44 3.86
CA GLY A 308 -21.24 0.75 3.04
C GLY A 308 -21.21 2.02 3.89
N HIS A 309 -20.36 2.97 3.51
CA HIS A 309 -20.30 4.28 4.14
C HIS A 309 -20.13 5.37 3.07
N GLU A 310 -20.97 6.42 3.17
CA GLU A 310 -21.04 7.51 2.17
C GLU A 310 -19.75 8.32 2.04
N GLY A 311 -18.89 8.29 3.03
CA GLY A 311 -17.57 8.92 3.00
C GLY A 311 -16.55 8.24 2.09
N PHE A 312 -16.83 7.05 1.56
CA PHE A 312 -15.99 6.34 0.60
C PHE A 312 -16.52 6.52 -0.82
N LYS A 313 -15.69 7.00 -1.73
CA LYS A 313 -16.07 7.33 -3.11
C LYS A 313 -15.14 6.65 -4.12
N THR A 314 -15.36 5.36 -4.37
CA THR A 314 -14.56 4.55 -5.33
C THR A 314 -14.64 5.07 -6.77
N PHE A 315 -15.72 5.72 -7.15
CA PHE A 315 -15.93 6.25 -8.52
C PHE A 315 -15.79 7.78 -8.61
N GLY A 316 -15.17 8.42 -7.60
CA GLY A 316 -15.14 9.87 -7.43
C GLY A 316 -16.42 10.38 -6.74
N ILE A 317 -16.44 11.65 -6.36
CA ILE A 317 -17.60 12.29 -5.72
C ILE A 317 -18.81 12.24 -6.65
N SER A 318 -18.59 12.48 -7.93
CA SER A 318 -19.56 12.27 -8.99
C SER A 318 -19.05 11.24 -9.99
N ARG A 319 -19.91 10.32 -10.42
CA ARG A 319 -19.58 9.35 -11.50
C ARG A 319 -19.28 10.03 -12.83
N ASN A 320 -19.81 11.23 -13.06
CA ASN A 320 -19.40 12.06 -14.18
C ASN A 320 -18.04 12.68 -13.89
N ARG A 321 -16.98 12.18 -14.54
CA ARG A 321 -15.60 12.65 -14.35
C ARG A 321 -15.40 14.14 -14.66
N ALA A 322 -16.19 14.72 -15.54
CA ALA A 322 -16.15 16.14 -15.86
C ALA A 322 -16.87 17.04 -14.84
N SER A 323 -17.54 16.45 -13.85
CA SER A 323 -18.24 17.20 -12.82
C SER A 323 -17.28 18.06 -12.00
N ARG A 324 -17.62 19.32 -11.79
CA ARG A 324 -16.88 20.23 -10.89
C ARG A 324 -16.82 19.73 -9.45
N MET A 325 -17.80 18.92 -9.03
CA MET A 325 -17.81 18.30 -7.70
C MET A 325 -16.55 17.46 -7.42
N ASN A 326 -15.97 16.83 -8.45
CA ASN A 326 -14.74 16.04 -8.33
C ASN A 326 -13.48 16.90 -8.10
N LYS A 327 -13.60 18.24 -8.15
CA LYS A 327 -12.53 19.21 -7.90
C LYS A 327 -12.86 20.19 -6.77
N GLU A 328 -13.99 20.00 -6.10
CA GLU A 328 -14.46 20.91 -5.04
C GLU A 328 -13.90 20.46 -3.67
N PRO A 329 -12.94 21.22 -3.08
CA PRO A 329 -12.23 20.80 -1.87
C PRO A 329 -13.16 20.63 -0.65
N CYS A 330 -14.30 21.32 -0.59
CA CYS A 330 -15.25 21.14 0.49
C CYS A 330 -15.86 19.74 0.55
N PHE A 331 -16.05 19.08 -0.60
CA PHE A 331 -16.45 17.68 -0.60
C PHE A 331 -15.33 16.77 -0.08
N PHE A 332 -14.09 17.01 -0.52
CA PHE A 332 -12.95 16.22 -0.05
C PHE A 332 -12.74 16.35 1.46
N ARG A 333 -12.97 17.54 2.02
CA ARG A 333 -12.86 17.79 3.45
C ARG A 333 -13.83 16.96 4.29
N SER A 334 -15.01 16.63 3.75
CA SER A 334 -16.04 15.84 4.44
C SER A 334 -15.96 14.34 4.16
N MET A 335 -15.16 13.89 3.17
CA MET A 335 -15.02 12.49 2.82
C MET A 335 -13.98 11.78 3.69
N LEU A 336 -14.04 10.44 3.69
CA LEU A 336 -13.01 9.54 4.21
C LEU A 336 -11.99 9.22 3.12
N VAL A 337 -12.48 8.80 1.95
CA VAL A 337 -11.67 8.37 0.81
C VAL A 337 -12.32 8.79 -0.51
N VAL A 338 -11.53 9.36 -1.41
CA VAL A 338 -11.97 9.70 -2.77
C VAL A 338 -10.98 9.19 -3.81
N HIS A 339 -11.41 8.39 -4.74
CA HIS A 339 -10.67 7.84 -5.88
C HIS A 339 -11.13 8.60 -7.16
N LYS A 340 -10.39 8.96 -8.12
CA LYS A 340 -8.98 8.80 -8.50
C LYS A 340 -8.32 10.15 -8.62
N LEU A 341 -7.10 10.28 -8.11
CA LEU A 341 -6.29 11.49 -8.24
C LEU A 341 -4.90 11.15 -8.79
N LEU A 342 -4.37 12.03 -9.64
CA LEU A 342 -2.96 12.01 -10.00
C LEU A 342 -2.13 12.59 -8.85
N PRO A 343 -0.82 12.32 -8.77
CA PRO A 343 0.05 12.86 -7.71
C PRO A 343 -0.04 14.38 -7.55
N THR A 344 -0.01 15.11 -8.64
CA THR A 344 -0.13 16.58 -8.65
C THR A 344 -1.51 17.05 -8.18
N GLU A 345 -2.57 16.33 -8.55
CA GLU A 345 -3.94 16.63 -8.10
C GLU A 345 -4.09 16.33 -6.60
N LEU A 346 -3.47 15.26 -6.11
CA LEU A 346 -3.46 14.90 -4.69
C LEU A 346 -2.80 16.01 -3.86
N LEU A 347 -1.59 16.43 -4.23
CA LEU A 347 -0.86 17.49 -3.54
C LEU A 347 -1.63 18.80 -3.54
N ALA A 348 -2.18 19.20 -4.68
CA ALA A 348 -2.98 20.42 -4.79
C ALA A 348 -4.26 20.35 -3.93
N MET A 349 -4.99 19.23 -4.00
CA MET A 349 -6.21 19.03 -3.22
C MET A 349 -5.92 19.00 -1.72
N TRP A 350 -4.81 18.36 -1.32
CA TRP A 350 -4.36 18.33 0.07
C TRP A 350 -4.13 19.74 0.62
N GLY A 351 -3.40 20.58 -0.13
CA GLY A 351 -3.19 21.98 0.23
C GLY A 351 -4.48 22.77 0.36
N LEU A 352 -5.44 22.58 -0.57
CA LEU A 352 -6.73 23.25 -0.53
C LEU A 352 -7.57 22.82 0.68
N VAL A 353 -7.67 21.53 0.96
CA VAL A 353 -8.46 20.98 2.08
C VAL A 353 -7.94 21.47 3.43
N HIS A 354 -6.62 21.65 3.57
CA HIS A 354 -5.97 22.12 4.81
C HIS A 354 -5.77 23.64 4.88
N SER A 355 -6.20 24.38 3.85
CA SER A 355 -6.22 25.86 3.90
C SER A 355 -7.38 26.40 4.74
N ASN A 356 -7.43 27.74 4.91
CA ASN A 356 -8.55 28.44 5.56
C ASN A 356 -9.82 28.42 4.69
N LEU A 357 -10.26 27.22 4.32
CA LEU A 357 -11.38 27.01 3.44
C LEU A 357 -12.70 27.21 4.17
N THR A 358 -13.57 28.10 3.66
CA THR A 358 -14.93 28.28 4.14
C THR A 358 -15.89 27.46 3.30
N CYS A 359 -16.44 26.41 3.86
CA CYS A 359 -17.42 25.55 3.21
C CYS A 359 -18.85 25.95 3.56
N SER A 360 -19.77 25.91 2.59
CA SER A 360 -21.20 26.11 2.85
C SER A 360 -21.72 25.00 3.77
N ARG A 361 -22.60 25.37 4.74
CA ARG A 361 -23.24 24.41 5.65
C ARG A 361 -24.00 23.29 4.93
N LYS A 362 -24.50 23.54 3.71
CA LYS A 362 -25.15 22.52 2.88
C LYS A 362 -24.19 21.40 2.40
N LEU A 363 -22.88 21.65 2.40
CA LEU A 363 -21.85 20.67 2.02
C LEU A 363 -21.31 19.87 3.22
N GLN A 364 -21.73 20.23 4.45
CA GLN A 364 -21.30 19.56 5.69
C GLN A 364 -22.22 18.39 6.09
N VAL A 365 -23.27 18.10 5.33
CA VAL A 365 -24.32 17.12 5.65
C VAL A 365 -24.20 15.85 4.78
N LEU A 366 -22.98 15.51 4.34
CA LEU A 366 -22.77 14.25 3.60
C LEU A 366 -22.03 13.24 4.48
#